data_64907967363698ce8cf0134bf08963eb
#
_entry.id   64907967363698ce8cf0134bf08963eb
#
_cell.length_a   1.000
_cell.length_b   1.000
_cell.length_c   1.000
_cell.angle_alpha   90.00
_cell.angle_beta   90.00
_cell.angle_gamma   90.00
#
_symmetry.space_group_name_H-M   'P 1'
#
loop_
_entity.id
_entity.type
_entity.pdbx_description
1 polymer ?
#
loop_
_entity_poly.entity_id
_entity_poly.type
_entity_poly.pdbx_seq_one_letter_code
_entity_poly.pdbx_strand_id
1 'polypeptide(L)'
;GYLEKMLFEEGKRVERNQPLFIINPDLYKARADKAAAQLKKDEAQELKTGRDVERLRPLYEQNAASQLDLDNAIAAYESAKANVAMSKADLAQAEMELGYTTVRSPISGYISERHADIGTLVGPGSKSLLATVVASDTVLVDFSLTALDYLRSQQRNVRLGEQDATRSWQPSITVTLADNSVYPEKGLVDFAEPQVDPKTGTFGVRAELANPGRKLLPGQFTKVKLLLDVRENAVVVPARAIIIEKGGAHVYVMRRDSTAEKRFIETGPEVGNFVVVERGLGPDEMVVTEGQHKLSPGDLLAPRTVAKKEENTDEINEVR
;
A
#
# COMPACT_ATOMS: atom_id res chain seq x y z
N GLY A 1 -18.59 -2.24 -29.34
CA GLY A 1 -19.47 -1.19 -29.89
C GLY A 1 -18.71 0.10 -30.19
N TYR A 2 -19.37 1.07 -30.78
CA TYR A 2 -18.76 2.38 -31.03
C TYR A 2 -18.83 3.26 -29.77
N LEU A 3 -17.76 3.99 -29.49
CA LEU A 3 -17.71 4.96 -28.40
C LEU A 3 -18.57 6.17 -28.74
N GLU A 4 -19.60 6.46 -27.94
CA GLU A 4 -20.55 7.54 -28.24
C GLU A 4 -20.27 8.80 -27.44
N LYS A 5 -19.95 8.66 -26.14
CA LYS A 5 -19.79 9.80 -25.24
C LYS A 5 -18.67 9.59 -24.27
N MET A 6 -18.05 10.69 -23.89
CA MET A 6 -17.13 10.82 -22.79
C MET A 6 -17.75 11.75 -21.74
N LEU A 7 -17.80 11.36 -20.49
CA LEU A 7 -18.51 12.00 -19.38
C LEU A 7 -17.57 12.56 -18.30
N PHE A 8 -16.32 12.75 -18.61
CA PHE A 8 -15.30 13.29 -17.70
C PHE A 8 -14.42 14.32 -18.41
N GLU A 9 -13.68 15.08 -17.62
CA GLU A 9 -12.59 15.94 -18.10
C GLU A 9 -11.24 15.28 -17.80
N GLU A 10 -10.34 15.27 -18.77
CA GLU A 10 -9.00 14.71 -18.66
C GLU A 10 -8.20 15.40 -17.55
N GLY A 11 -7.44 14.63 -16.78
CA GLY A 11 -6.66 15.14 -15.65
C GLY A 11 -7.47 15.48 -14.40
N LYS A 12 -8.78 15.35 -14.41
CA LYS A 12 -9.64 15.63 -13.25
C LYS A 12 -9.84 14.41 -12.36
N ARG A 13 -10.30 14.67 -11.13
CA ARG A 13 -10.70 13.63 -10.19
C ARG A 13 -12.01 12.99 -10.62
N VAL A 14 -12.05 11.67 -10.54
CA VAL A 14 -13.24 10.86 -10.74
C VAL A 14 -13.49 10.02 -9.49
N GLU A 15 -14.75 9.71 -9.25
CA GLU A 15 -15.16 8.89 -8.12
C GLU A 15 -15.37 7.43 -8.53
N ARG A 16 -15.25 6.52 -7.57
CA ARG A 16 -15.59 5.12 -7.79
C ARG A 16 -17.04 5.01 -8.28
N ASN A 17 -17.25 4.18 -9.30
CA ASN A 17 -18.54 3.95 -9.95
C ASN A 17 -19.07 5.13 -10.78
N GLN A 18 -18.32 6.23 -10.90
CA GLN A 18 -18.67 7.34 -11.81
C GLN A 18 -18.65 6.85 -13.26
N PRO A 19 -19.70 7.13 -14.09
CA PRO A 19 -19.69 6.82 -15.50
C PRO A 19 -18.66 7.69 -16.22
N LEU A 20 -17.81 7.03 -17.02
CA LEU A 20 -16.71 7.68 -17.75
C LEU A 20 -16.98 7.70 -19.26
N PHE A 21 -17.42 6.57 -19.81
CA PHE A 21 -17.71 6.46 -21.23
C PHE A 21 -19.04 5.78 -21.47
N ILE A 22 -19.66 6.13 -22.57
CA ILE A 22 -20.86 5.44 -23.10
C ILE A 22 -20.51 4.86 -24.46
N ILE A 23 -20.67 3.55 -24.57
CA ILE A 23 -20.58 2.79 -25.80
C ILE A 23 -22.02 2.64 -26.33
N ASN A 24 -22.24 2.71 -27.64
CA ASN A 24 -23.56 2.61 -28.24
C ASN A 24 -24.34 1.42 -27.68
N PRO A 25 -25.45 1.65 -26.96
CA PRO A 25 -26.19 0.60 -26.25
C PRO A 25 -27.27 -0.07 -27.08
N ASP A 26 -27.60 0.45 -28.27
CA ASP A 26 -28.83 0.07 -29.01
C ASP A 26 -28.95 -1.43 -29.25
N LEU A 27 -27.86 -2.06 -29.71
CA LEU A 27 -27.85 -3.51 -29.96
C LEU A 27 -28.04 -4.30 -28.67
N TYR A 28 -27.39 -3.89 -27.62
CA TYR A 28 -27.45 -4.57 -26.31
C TYR A 28 -28.82 -4.40 -25.66
N LYS A 29 -29.40 -3.20 -25.79
CA LYS A 29 -30.78 -2.93 -25.33
C LYS A 29 -31.79 -3.79 -26.08
N ALA A 30 -31.67 -3.88 -27.39
CA ALA A 30 -32.56 -4.76 -28.18
C ALA A 30 -32.44 -6.23 -27.78
N ARG A 31 -31.24 -6.70 -27.41
CA ARG A 31 -31.03 -8.06 -26.88
C ARG A 31 -31.69 -8.26 -25.52
N ALA A 32 -31.53 -7.31 -24.59
CA ALA A 32 -32.14 -7.37 -23.28
C ALA A 32 -33.67 -7.34 -23.39
N ASP A 33 -34.23 -6.46 -24.23
CA ASP A 33 -35.69 -6.40 -24.50
C ASP A 33 -36.23 -7.72 -25.08
N LYS A 34 -35.47 -8.34 -25.98
CA LYS A 34 -35.84 -9.68 -26.55
C LYS A 34 -35.84 -10.77 -25.46
N ALA A 35 -34.81 -10.80 -24.61
CA ALA A 35 -34.72 -11.77 -23.52
C ALA A 35 -35.83 -11.56 -22.47
N ALA A 36 -36.15 -10.31 -22.16
CA ALA A 36 -37.27 -9.96 -21.25
C ALA A 36 -38.62 -10.42 -21.84
N ALA A 37 -38.84 -10.27 -23.15
CA ALA A 37 -40.04 -10.74 -23.81
C ALA A 37 -40.13 -12.28 -23.78
N GLN A 38 -39.01 -12.99 -23.98
CA GLN A 38 -38.97 -14.45 -23.87
C GLN A 38 -39.32 -14.93 -22.47
N LEU A 39 -38.74 -14.30 -21.44
CA LEU A 39 -39.06 -14.63 -20.05
C LEU A 39 -40.57 -14.48 -19.77
N LYS A 40 -41.17 -13.37 -20.16
CA LYS A 40 -42.63 -13.17 -19.98
C LYS A 40 -43.46 -14.26 -20.66
N LYS A 41 -43.05 -14.72 -21.85
CA LYS A 41 -43.71 -15.83 -22.54
C LYS A 41 -43.62 -17.14 -21.74
N ASP A 42 -42.43 -17.44 -21.19
CA ASP A 42 -42.19 -18.69 -20.45
C ASP A 42 -42.88 -18.64 -19.07
N GLU A 43 -42.93 -17.48 -18.41
CA GLU A 43 -43.73 -17.27 -17.19
C GLU A 43 -45.25 -17.48 -17.45
N ALA A 44 -45.75 -17.01 -18.56
CA ALA A 44 -47.15 -17.28 -18.95
C ALA A 44 -47.44 -18.77 -19.18
N GLN A 45 -46.46 -19.52 -19.74
CA GLN A 45 -46.57 -20.97 -19.93
C GLN A 45 -46.48 -21.71 -18.58
N GLU A 46 -45.59 -21.31 -17.66
CA GLU A 46 -45.50 -21.84 -16.30
C GLU A 46 -46.83 -21.64 -15.56
N LEU A 47 -47.40 -20.43 -15.61
CA LEU A 47 -48.69 -20.13 -15.02
C LEU A 47 -49.80 -20.97 -15.56
N LYS A 48 -49.82 -21.21 -16.88
CA LYS A 48 -50.84 -22.08 -17.55
C LYS A 48 -50.71 -23.52 -17.03
N THR A 49 -49.50 -24.09 -17.10
CA THR A 49 -49.29 -25.49 -16.69
C THR A 49 -49.47 -25.69 -15.18
N GLY A 50 -49.14 -24.70 -14.36
CA GLY A 50 -49.40 -24.70 -12.92
C GLY A 50 -50.91 -24.80 -12.62
N ARG A 51 -51.73 -23.97 -13.32
CA ARG A 51 -53.20 -24.03 -13.19
C ARG A 51 -53.78 -25.38 -13.66
N ASP A 52 -53.16 -26.03 -14.65
CA ASP A 52 -53.59 -27.36 -15.12
C ASP A 52 -53.32 -28.40 -14.01
N VAL A 53 -52.17 -28.36 -13.30
CA VAL A 53 -51.88 -29.24 -12.17
C VAL A 53 -52.85 -28.97 -11.01
N GLU A 54 -53.08 -27.68 -10.66
CA GLU A 54 -54.03 -27.31 -9.61
C GLU A 54 -55.44 -27.81 -9.86
N ARG A 55 -55.86 -27.87 -11.12
CA ARG A 55 -57.19 -28.37 -11.54
C ARG A 55 -57.26 -29.89 -11.54
N LEU A 56 -56.20 -30.56 -12.04
CA LEU A 56 -56.20 -32.03 -12.16
C LEU A 56 -55.98 -32.75 -10.85
N ARG A 57 -55.26 -32.19 -9.93
CA ARG A 57 -54.95 -32.80 -8.63
C ARG A 57 -56.22 -33.18 -7.82
N PRO A 58 -57.19 -32.27 -7.58
CA PRO A 58 -58.39 -32.62 -6.85
C PRO A 58 -59.31 -33.58 -7.64
N LEU A 59 -59.31 -33.53 -8.99
CA LEU A 59 -60.06 -34.46 -9.79
C LEU A 59 -59.50 -35.90 -9.72
N TYR A 60 -58.15 -36.03 -9.66
CA TYR A 60 -57.53 -37.32 -9.43
C TYR A 60 -57.88 -37.90 -8.03
N GLU A 61 -57.85 -37.06 -6.99
CA GLU A 61 -58.21 -37.44 -5.62
C GLU A 61 -59.67 -37.92 -5.51
N GLN A 62 -60.54 -37.41 -6.38
CA GLN A 62 -61.95 -37.82 -6.50
C GLN A 62 -62.18 -38.97 -7.50
N ASN A 63 -61.07 -39.61 -8.02
CA ASN A 63 -61.13 -40.63 -9.07
C ASN A 63 -61.80 -40.19 -10.38
N ALA A 64 -61.82 -38.85 -10.68
CA ALA A 64 -62.38 -38.25 -11.88
C ALA A 64 -61.34 -37.92 -12.96
N ALA A 65 -60.05 -38.14 -12.70
CA ALA A 65 -58.94 -38.03 -13.63
C ALA A 65 -57.99 -39.21 -13.48
N SER A 66 -57.22 -39.59 -14.52
CA SER A 66 -56.25 -40.66 -14.47
C SER A 66 -54.93 -40.17 -13.80
N GLN A 67 -54.18 -41.10 -13.22
CA GLN A 67 -52.83 -40.81 -12.72
C GLN A 67 -51.91 -40.32 -13.82
N LEU A 68 -52.03 -40.91 -15.03
CA LEU A 68 -51.24 -40.52 -16.19
C LEU A 68 -51.46 -39.05 -16.56
N ASP A 69 -52.73 -38.57 -16.49
CA ASP A 69 -53.04 -37.18 -16.82
C ASP A 69 -52.40 -36.20 -15.77
N LEU A 70 -52.44 -36.55 -14.47
CA LEU A 70 -51.79 -35.76 -13.42
C LEU A 70 -50.26 -35.76 -13.55
N ASP A 71 -49.66 -36.91 -13.80
CA ASP A 71 -48.22 -37.05 -13.98
C ASP A 71 -47.72 -36.26 -15.20
N ASN A 72 -48.47 -36.30 -16.32
CA ASN A 72 -48.16 -35.49 -17.49
C ASN A 72 -48.29 -34.00 -17.23
N ALA A 73 -49.27 -33.56 -16.47
CA ALA A 73 -49.43 -32.14 -16.10
C ALA A 73 -48.29 -31.67 -15.18
N ILE A 74 -47.89 -32.48 -14.20
CA ILE A 74 -46.77 -32.21 -13.31
C ILE A 74 -45.47 -32.09 -14.12
N ALA A 75 -45.21 -33.07 -15.05
CA ALA A 75 -44.02 -33.04 -15.88
C ALA A 75 -43.99 -31.80 -16.81
N ALA A 76 -45.13 -31.38 -17.34
CA ALA A 76 -45.26 -30.18 -18.15
C ALA A 76 -45.01 -28.90 -17.32
N TYR A 77 -45.49 -28.86 -16.07
CA TYR A 77 -45.25 -27.76 -15.17
C TYR A 77 -43.76 -27.65 -14.78
N GLU A 78 -43.14 -28.77 -14.41
CA GLU A 78 -41.70 -28.78 -14.07
C GLU A 78 -40.82 -28.37 -15.28
N SER A 79 -41.19 -28.81 -16.48
CA SER A 79 -40.55 -28.37 -17.71
C SER A 79 -40.70 -26.86 -17.96
N ALA A 80 -41.91 -26.32 -17.77
CA ALA A 80 -42.15 -24.89 -17.92
C ALA A 80 -41.37 -24.06 -16.89
N LYS A 81 -41.30 -24.52 -15.63
CA LYS A 81 -40.50 -23.91 -14.56
C LYS A 81 -38.99 -23.89 -14.88
N ALA A 82 -38.48 -24.99 -15.46
CA ALA A 82 -37.10 -25.04 -15.92
C ALA A 82 -36.83 -24.04 -17.07
N ASN A 83 -37.78 -23.87 -18.01
CA ASN A 83 -37.68 -22.86 -19.07
C ASN A 83 -37.66 -21.43 -18.51
N VAL A 84 -38.49 -21.13 -17.51
CA VAL A 84 -38.43 -19.81 -16.83
C VAL A 84 -37.10 -19.57 -16.18
N ALA A 85 -36.52 -20.57 -15.51
CA ALA A 85 -35.19 -20.46 -14.93
C ALA A 85 -34.09 -20.15 -15.97
N MET A 86 -34.18 -20.82 -17.14
CA MET A 86 -33.27 -20.58 -18.26
C MET A 86 -33.43 -19.16 -18.83
N SER A 87 -34.68 -18.73 -19.12
CA SER A 87 -34.93 -17.38 -19.65
C SER A 87 -34.56 -16.26 -18.66
N LYS A 88 -34.66 -16.50 -17.36
CA LYS A 88 -34.13 -15.58 -16.33
C LYS A 88 -32.61 -15.44 -16.42
N ALA A 89 -31.90 -16.53 -16.62
CA ALA A 89 -30.44 -16.49 -16.78
C ALA A 89 -30.05 -15.76 -18.08
N ASP A 90 -30.75 -16.00 -19.18
CA ASP A 90 -30.52 -15.32 -20.45
C ASP A 90 -30.78 -13.81 -20.35
N LEU A 91 -31.84 -13.41 -19.65
CA LEU A 91 -32.12 -11.98 -19.38
C LEU A 91 -31.00 -11.35 -18.53
N ALA A 92 -30.59 -12.00 -17.46
CA ALA A 92 -29.52 -11.50 -16.60
C ALA A 92 -28.20 -11.33 -17.38
N GLN A 93 -27.87 -12.26 -18.29
CA GLN A 93 -26.72 -12.12 -19.17
C GLN A 93 -26.85 -10.92 -20.10
N ALA A 94 -28.01 -10.75 -20.75
CA ALA A 94 -28.23 -9.62 -21.66
C ALA A 94 -28.20 -8.26 -20.95
N GLU A 95 -28.73 -8.17 -19.74
CA GLU A 95 -28.67 -6.97 -18.88
C GLU A 95 -27.24 -6.66 -18.46
N MET A 96 -26.43 -7.68 -18.13
CA MET A 96 -25.02 -7.52 -17.81
C MET A 96 -24.24 -6.97 -19.03
N GLU A 97 -24.47 -7.53 -20.22
CA GLU A 97 -23.87 -7.04 -21.47
C GLU A 97 -24.26 -5.58 -21.76
N LEU A 98 -25.52 -5.22 -21.53
CA LEU A 98 -26.00 -3.83 -21.61
C LEU A 98 -25.32 -2.95 -20.58
N GLY A 99 -25.13 -3.42 -19.35
CA GLY A 99 -24.40 -2.72 -18.29
C GLY A 99 -22.96 -2.36 -18.69
N TYR A 100 -22.29 -3.21 -19.45
CA TYR A 100 -20.93 -2.96 -19.94
C TYR A 100 -20.83 -1.84 -20.98
N THR A 101 -21.95 -1.41 -21.57
CA THR A 101 -21.96 -0.25 -22.46
C THR A 101 -21.75 1.07 -21.73
N THR A 102 -21.94 1.11 -20.42
CA THR A 102 -21.59 2.23 -19.56
C THR A 102 -20.32 1.91 -18.78
N VAL A 103 -19.18 2.37 -19.26
CA VAL A 103 -17.90 2.14 -18.61
C VAL A 103 -17.77 3.06 -17.42
N ARG A 104 -17.55 2.47 -16.23
CA ARG A 104 -17.46 3.20 -14.95
C ARG A 104 -16.07 3.07 -14.36
N SER A 105 -15.68 4.06 -13.54
CA SER A 105 -14.42 3.99 -12.79
C SER A 105 -14.48 2.90 -11.71
N PRO A 106 -13.52 1.96 -11.66
CA PRO A 106 -13.45 0.96 -10.60
C PRO A 106 -12.97 1.54 -9.26
N ILE A 107 -12.26 2.67 -9.30
CA ILE A 107 -11.65 3.32 -8.14
C ILE A 107 -11.89 4.83 -8.18
N SER A 108 -11.78 5.50 -7.04
CA SER A 108 -11.63 6.95 -6.99
C SER A 108 -10.19 7.33 -7.28
N GLY A 109 -9.97 8.38 -8.07
CA GLY A 109 -8.62 8.79 -8.45
C GLY A 109 -8.63 9.88 -9.51
N TYR A 110 -7.51 10.05 -10.19
CA TYR A 110 -7.39 11.00 -11.28
C TYR A 110 -7.28 10.28 -12.61
N ILE A 111 -8.09 10.70 -13.55
CA ILE A 111 -8.13 10.08 -14.87
C ILE A 111 -7.08 10.72 -15.79
N SER A 112 -6.39 9.87 -16.54
CA SER A 112 -5.44 10.29 -17.56
C SER A 112 -6.14 10.87 -18.80
N GLU A 113 -5.35 11.16 -19.83
CA GLU A 113 -5.85 11.39 -21.18
C GLU A 113 -6.62 10.16 -21.71
N ARG A 114 -7.52 10.39 -22.67
CA ARG A 114 -8.21 9.31 -23.38
C ARG A 114 -7.27 8.66 -24.40
N HIS A 115 -7.42 7.34 -24.55
CA HIS A 115 -6.71 6.57 -25.59
C HIS A 115 -7.61 6.21 -26.78
N ALA A 116 -8.89 6.55 -26.73
CA ALA A 116 -9.85 6.32 -27.80
C ALA A 116 -10.75 7.53 -27.98
N ASP A 117 -10.95 7.95 -29.24
CA ASP A 117 -11.83 9.05 -29.60
C ASP A 117 -13.28 8.57 -29.80
N ILE A 118 -14.23 9.52 -29.68
CA ILE A 118 -15.65 9.28 -29.98
C ILE A 118 -15.76 8.80 -31.42
N GLY A 119 -16.54 7.75 -31.66
CA GLY A 119 -16.68 7.07 -32.93
C GLY A 119 -15.71 5.90 -33.16
N THR A 120 -14.74 5.68 -32.26
CA THR A 120 -13.85 4.51 -32.32
C THR A 120 -14.60 3.23 -31.95
N LEU A 121 -14.33 2.16 -32.67
CA LEU A 121 -14.83 0.82 -32.31
C LEU A 121 -14.00 0.26 -31.16
N VAL A 122 -14.65 0.05 -30.03
CA VAL A 122 -14.05 -0.51 -28.81
C VAL A 122 -14.72 -1.83 -28.42
N GLY A 123 -14.00 -2.71 -27.71
CA GLY A 123 -14.51 -4.01 -27.32
C GLY A 123 -13.51 -4.80 -26.48
N PRO A 124 -13.81 -6.05 -26.12
CA PRO A 124 -12.89 -6.88 -25.36
C PRO A 124 -11.61 -7.15 -26.17
N GLY A 125 -10.45 -7.04 -25.49
CA GLY A 125 -9.12 -7.31 -26.08
C GLY A 125 -8.09 -6.21 -25.83
N SER A 126 -6.89 -6.39 -26.36
CA SER A 126 -5.72 -5.51 -26.11
C SER A 126 -5.84 -4.07 -26.64
N LYS A 127 -6.81 -3.80 -27.52
CA LYS A 127 -7.09 -2.48 -28.11
C LYS A 127 -8.15 -1.69 -27.33
N SER A 128 -8.46 -2.07 -26.11
CA SER A 128 -9.58 -1.51 -25.33
C SER A 128 -9.17 -0.63 -24.17
N LEU A 129 -7.91 -0.15 -24.14
CA LEU A 129 -7.54 0.86 -23.18
C LEU A 129 -8.22 2.17 -23.55
N LEU A 130 -9.15 2.62 -22.71
CA LEU A 130 -9.89 3.86 -22.92
C LEU A 130 -9.25 5.04 -22.18
N ALA A 131 -8.93 4.86 -20.90
CA ALA A 131 -8.21 5.79 -20.05
C ALA A 131 -7.64 5.04 -18.84
N THR A 132 -6.69 5.64 -18.15
CA THR A 132 -6.12 5.13 -16.92
C THR A 132 -6.60 5.99 -15.75
N VAL A 133 -7.08 5.37 -14.67
CA VAL A 133 -7.40 6.06 -13.42
C VAL A 133 -6.35 5.70 -12.38
N VAL A 134 -5.70 6.73 -11.83
CA VAL A 134 -4.62 6.58 -10.84
C VAL A 134 -5.12 7.06 -9.49
N ALA A 135 -5.14 6.17 -8.50
CA ALA A 135 -5.32 6.54 -7.11
C ALA A 135 -4.03 7.23 -6.64
N SER A 136 -4.14 8.43 -6.09
CA SER A 136 -2.99 9.22 -5.68
C SER A 136 -3.10 9.75 -4.24
N ASP A 137 -4.13 9.35 -3.52
CA ASP A 137 -4.34 9.73 -2.11
C ASP A 137 -3.30 9.04 -1.21
N THR A 138 -2.83 7.87 -1.63
CA THR A 138 -1.72 7.12 -1.04
C THR A 138 -0.77 6.72 -2.17
N VAL A 139 0.52 6.81 -1.92
CA VAL A 139 1.57 6.39 -2.87
C VAL A 139 2.42 5.31 -2.25
N LEU A 140 2.89 4.41 -3.09
CA LEU A 140 3.86 3.39 -2.72
C LEU A 140 5.25 3.88 -3.13
N VAL A 141 6.19 3.78 -2.22
CA VAL A 141 7.59 4.16 -2.43
C VAL A 141 8.42 2.89 -2.43
N ASP A 142 8.91 2.51 -3.60
CA ASP A 142 9.78 1.34 -3.76
C ASP A 142 11.24 1.77 -3.70
N PHE A 143 12.02 1.07 -2.90
CA PHE A 143 13.46 1.30 -2.79
C PHE A 143 14.19 -0.02 -2.48
N SER A 144 15.51 -0.03 -2.64
CA SER A 144 16.30 -1.24 -2.41
C SER A 144 17.23 -1.09 -1.23
N LEU A 145 17.38 -2.16 -0.45
CA LEU A 145 18.32 -2.27 0.65
C LEU A 145 19.36 -3.34 0.38
N THR A 146 20.55 -3.17 0.98
CA THR A 146 21.60 -4.18 0.87
C THR A 146 21.37 -5.37 1.82
N ALA A 147 21.93 -6.54 1.48
CA ALA A 147 21.90 -7.69 2.38
C ALA A 147 22.57 -7.40 3.74
N LEU A 148 23.52 -6.46 3.80
CA LEU A 148 24.16 -6.04 5.05
C LEU A 148 23.18 -5.27 5.95
N ASP A 149 22.37 -4.37 5.37
CA ASP A 149 21.37 -3.62 6.12
C ASP A 149 20.27 -4.55 6.66
N TYR A 150 19.93 -5.59 5.88
CA TYR A 150 19.02 -6.65 6.35
C TYR A 150 19.59 -7.38 7.57
N LEU A 151 20.85 -7.82 7.53
CA LEU A 151 21.47 -8.48 8.68
C LEU A 151 21.55 -7.58 9.91
N ARG A 152 21.83 -6.29 9.72
CA ARG A 152 21.81 -5.30 10.79
C ARG A 152 20.42 -5.12 11.40
N SER A 153 19.37 -5.10 10.58
CA SER A 153 17.98 -5.03 11.09
C SER A 153 17.61 -6.29 11.88
N GLN A 154 17.99 -7.48 11.39
CA GLN A 154 17.76 -8.76 12.05
C GLN A 154 18.47 -8.84 13.43
N GLN A 155 19.72 -8.42 13.54
CA GLN A 155 20.47 -8.37 14.82
C GLN A 155 19.74 -7.54 15.88
N ARG A 156 18.88 -6.62 15.48
CA ARG A 156 18.08 -5.73 16.33
C ARG A 156 16.63 -6.14 16.46
N ASN A 157 16.29 -7.36 16.00
CA ASN A 157 14.94 -7.89 15.97
C ASN A 157 13.95 -7.01 15.15
N VAL A 158 14.43 -6.16 14.25
CA VAL A 158 13.57 -5.37 13.36
C VAL A 158 13.23 -6.20 12.13
N ARG A 159 11.97 -6.51 11.96
CA ARG A 159 11.44 -7.18 10.77
C ARG A 159 10.80 -6.14 9.87
N LEU A 160 11.38 -5.94 8.70
CA LEU A 160 10.83 -5.04 7.70
C LEU A 160 9.57 -5.64 7.09
N GLY A 161 8.51 -4.82 6.98
CA GLY A 161 7.21 -5.27 6.47
C GLY A 161 6.29 -5.93 7.50
N GLU A 162 6.73 -6.12 8.76
CA GLU A 162 5.90 -6.61 9.85
C GLU A 162 5.69 -5.48 10.88
N GLN A 163 4.44 -5.30 11.31
CA GLN A 163 4.14 -4.37 12.41
C GLN A 163 4.36 -5.08 13.75
N ASP A 164 5.17 -4.49 14.61
CA ASP A 164 5.42 -4.99 15.95
C ASP A 164 4.72 -4.09 16.99
N ALA A 165 3.61 -4.59 17.53
CA ALA A 165 2.81 -3.87 18.53
C ALA A 165 3.53 -3.66 19.88
N THR A 166 4.65 -4.33 20.11
CA THR A 166 5.42 -4.20 21.38
C THR A 166 6.39 -3.04 21.35
N ARG A 167 6.60 -2.40 20.18
CA ARG A 167 7.50 -1.27 20.00
C ARG A 167 6.76 0.05 20.03
N SER A 168 7.43 1.06 20.58
CA SER A 168 6.97 2.46 20.54
C SER A 168 7.13 3.12 19.17
N TRP A 169 7.83 2.47 18.22
CA TRP A 169 8.12 2.96 16.88
C TRP A 169 8.04 1.85 15.83
N GLN A 170 7.86 2.22 14.57
CA GLN A 170 7.83 1.30 13.44
C GLN A 170 8.86 1.73 12.39
N PRO A 171 9.41 0.79 11.59
CA PRO A 171 10.24 1.14 10.44
C PRO A 171 9.50 2.11 9.52
N SER A 172 10.07 3.29 9.34
CA SER A 172 9.43 4.35 8.59
C SER A 172 10.41 5.05 7.66
N ILE A 173 9.88 5.65 6.62
CA ILE A 173 10.67 6.42 5.67
C ILE A 173 10.34 7.91 5.73
N THR A 174 11.35 8.72 5.50
CA THR A 174 11.21 10.14 5.19
C THR A 174 11.62 10.33 3.74
N VAL A 175 10.77 11.00 2.97
CA VAL A 175 10.98 11.26 1.54
C VAL A 175 11.47 12.68 1.34
N THR A 176 12.53 12.84 0.56
CA THR A 176 13.03 14.14 0.11
C THR A 176 12.72 14.29 -1.37
N LEU A 177 12.05 15.37 -1.74
CA LEU A 177 11.64 15.71 -3.08
C LEU A 177 12.83 16.16 -3.95
N ALA A 178 12.59 16.33 -5.26
CA ALA A 178 13.63 16.74 -6.21
C ALA A 178 14.18 18.16 -5.95
N ASP A 179 13.40 19.02 -5.29
CA ASP A 179 13.80 20.38 -4.87
C ASP A 179 14.57 20.39 -3.53
N ASN A 180 14.92 19.21 -2.98
CA ASN A 180 15.51 18.97 -1.67
C ASN A 180 14.61 19.34 -0.48
N SER A 181 13.34 19.64 -0.68
CA SER A 181 12.39 19.78 0.43
C SER A 181 12.04 18.41 1.01
N VAL A 182 11.86 18.35 2.33
CA VAL A 182 11.41 17.13 3.01
C VAL A 182 9.89 17.04 2.92
N TYR A 183 9.39 15.89 2.53
CA TYR A 183 7.97 15.63 2.52
C TYR A 183 7.43 15.49 3.95
N PRO A 184 6.31 16.17 4.33
CA PRO A 184 5.89 16.26 5.72
C PRO A 184 5.38 14.94 6.31
N GLU A 185 4.81 14.07 5.47
CA GLU A 185 4.27 12.80 5.92
C GLU A 185 5.38 11.74 5.94
N LYS A 186 5.34 10.86 6.96
CA LYS A 186 6.24 9.70 7.05
C LYS A 186 5.54 8.49 6.44
N GLY A 187 6.28 7.71 5.66
CA GLY A 187 5.80 6.44 5.13
C GLY A 187 6.11 5.29 6.07
N LEU A 188 5.21 4.32 6.17
CA LEU A 188 5.44 3.09 6.92
C LEU A 188 5.88 1.98 5.97
N VAL A 189 6.91 1.22 6.37
CA VAL A 189 7.35 0.05 5.61
C VAL A 189 6.30 -1.05 5.75
N ASP A 190 5.67 -1.42 4.63
CA ASP A 190 4.59 -2.41 4.57
C ASP A 190 5.01 -3.73 3.93
N PHE A 191 6.12 -3.73 3.16
CA PHE A 191 6.59 -4.91 2.46
C PHE A 191 8.11 -4.91 2.33
N ALA A 192 8.71 -6.10 2.44
CA ALA A 192 10.10 -6.36 2.09
C ALA A 192 10.19 -7.68 1.32
N GLU A 193 10.92 -7.68 0.21
CA GLU A 193 11.12 -8.90 -0.57
C GLU A 193 11.87 -9.97 0.23
N PRO A 194 11.41 -11.23 0.20
CA PRO A 194 12.07 -12.32 0.92
C PRO A 194 13.33 -12.84 0.22
N GLN A 195 13.65 -12.32 -0.96
CA GLN A 195 14.76 -12.78 -1.79
C GLN A 195 15.65 -11.61 -2.19
N VAL A 196 16.96 -11.84 -2.16
CA VAL A 196 17.97 -10.90 -2.66
C VAL A 196 18.18 -11.12 -4.15
N ASP A 197 18.19 -10.06 -4.95
CA ASP A 197 18.60 -10.11 -6.35
C ASP A 197 20.11 -10.42 -6.44
N PRO A 198 20.49 -11.55 -7.03
CA PRO A 198 21.91 -11.97 -7.09
C PRO A 198 22.77 -11.06 -7.98
N LYS A 199 22.17 -10.23 -8.84
CA LYS A 199 22.90 -9.31 -9.71
C LYS A 199 23.31 -8.03 -8.99
N THR A 200 22.45 -7.53 -8.11
CA THR A 200 22.66 -6.26 -7.40
C THR A 200 23.09 -6.46 -5.95
N GLY A 201 22.83 -7.64 -5.35
CA GLY A 201 23.05 -7.89 -3.93
C GLY A 201 22.08 -7.13 -3.02
N THR A 202 20.95 -6.64 -3.57
CA THR A 202 19.94 -5.88 -2.86
C THR A 202 18.58 -6.60 -2.90
N PHE A 203 17.67 -6.21 -2.03
CA PHE A 203 16.28 -6.66 -2.03
C PHE A 203 15.35 -5.46 -2.01
N GLY A 204 14.18 -5.63 -2.61
CA GLY A 204 13.16 -4.58 -2.68
C GLY A 204 12.45 -4.38 -1.34
N VAL A 205 12.21 -3.13 -1.01
CA VAL A 205 11.41 -2.72 0.14
C VAL A 205 10.42 -1.69 -0.31
N ARG A 206 9.20 -1.76 0.21
CA ARG A 206 8.13 -0.83 -0.10
C ARG A 206 7.62 -0.17 1.16
N ALA A 207 7.29 1.10 1.04
CA ALA A 207 6.61 1.84 2.09
C ALA A 207 5.37 2.52 1.54
N GLU A 208 4.32 2.53 2.34
CA GLU A 208 3.08 3.24 2.05
C GLU A 208 3.15 4.65 2.67
N LEU A 209 2.80 5.65 1.87
CA LEU A 209 2.90 7.06 2.23
C LEU A 209 1.62 7.80 1.85
N ALA A 210 1.01 8.50 2.79
CA ALA A 210 -0.14 9.35 2.52
C ALA A 210 0.23 10.54 1.64
N ASN A 211 -0.62 10.87 0.67
CA ASN A 211 -0.36 11.94 -0.31
C ASN A 211 -1.56 12.89 -0.49
N PRO A 212 -2.08 13.50 0.59
CA PRO A 212 -3.29 14.30 0.54
C PRO A 212 -3.16 15.53 -0.37
N GLY A 213 -1.95 16.06 -0.50
CA GLY A 213 -1.64 17.24 -1.34
C GLY A 213 -1.22 16.91 -2.77
N ARG A 214 -1.14 15.64 -3.16
CA ARG A 214 -0.69 15.17 -4.48
C ARG A 214 0.67 15.74 -4.94
N LYS A 215 1.55 16.04 -4.01
CA LYS A 215 2.90 16.51 -4.34
C LYS A 215 3.77 15.41 -4.93
N LEU A 216 3.46 14.16 -4.59
CA LEU A 216 4.11 12.98 -5.14
C LEU A 216 3.29 12.44 -6.31
N LEU A 217 3.94 12.27 -7.44
CA LEU A 217 3.34 11.68 -8.64
C LEU A 217 3.93 10.28 -8.86
N PRO A 218 3.11 9.28 -9.22
CA PRO A 218 3.62 7.97 -9.61
C PRO A 218 4.66 8.08 -10.73
N GLY A 219 5.75 7.31 -10.61
CA GLY A 219 6.89 7.37 -11.53
C GLY A 219 7.94 8.43 -11.21
N GLN A 220 7.75 9.22 -10.15
CA GLN A 220 8.72 10.22 -9.71
C GLN A 220 9.85 9.56 -8.90
N PHE A 221 11.11 9.99 -9.13
CA PHE A 221 12.24 9.61 -8.31
C PHE A 221 12.36 10.52 -7.09
N THR A 222 12.62 9.93 -5.93
CA THR A 222 12.79 10.63 -4.67
C THR A 222 13.99 10.06 -3.89
N LYS A 223 14.51 10.83 -2.94
CA LYS A 223 15.49 10.30 -1.98
C LYS A 223 14.75 9.80 -0.75
N VAL A 224 15.08 8.60 -0.32
CA VAL A 224 14.47 7.94 0.84
C VAL A 224 15.48 7.84 1.97
N LYS A 225 15.09 8.31 3.17
CA LYS A 225 15.81 8.07 4.41
C LYS A 225 14.98 7.08 5.24
N LEU A 226 15.51 5.90 5.46
CA LEU A 226 14.84 4.84 6.21
C LEU A 226 15.29 4.86 7.67
N LEU A 227 14.33 4.88 8.59
CA LEU A 227 14.52 4.67 10.01
C LEU A 227 14.48 3.17 10.30
N LEU A 228 15.66 2.60 10.62
CA LEU A 228 15.81 1.15 10.89
C LEU A 228 15.92 0.82 12.37
N ASP A 229 16.25 1.80 13.22
CA ASP A 229 16.48 1.55 14.64
C ASP A 229 16.34 2.84 15.45
N VAL A 230 15.75 2.74 16.61
CA VAL A 230 15.66 3.81 17.60
C VAL A 230 16.27 3.30 18.90
N ARG A 231 17.27 4.00 19.40
CA ARG A 231 17.93 3.67 20.66
C ARG A 231 17.57 4.71 21.70
N GLU A 232 16.60 4.37 22.53
CA GLU A 232 16.27 5.19 23.68
C GLU A 232 17.42 5.15 24.70
N ASN A 233 17.82 6.33 25.21
CA ASN A 233 18.89 6.49 26.19
C ASN A 233 20.29 6.04 25.73
N ALA A 234 20.59 6.10 24.44
CA ALA A 234 21.93 5.82 23.95
C ALA A 234 22.94 6.84 24.46
N VAL A 235 24.09 6.36 24.94
CA VAL A 235 25.23 7.24 25.28
C VAL A 235 25.86 7.70 23.98
N VAL A 236 25.90 9.01 23.75
CA VAL A 236 26.52 9.61 22.56
C VAL A 236 27.64 10.55 22.95
N VAL A 237 28.71 10.55 22.17
CA VAL A 237 29.83 11.48 22.33
C VAL A 237 30.08 12.23 21.02
N PRO A 238 30.50 13.49 21.05
CA PRO A 238 30.90 14.19 19.83
C PRO A 238 32.03 13.42 19.12
N ALA A 239 31.93 13.27 17.79
CA ALA A 239 32.93 12.50 17.01
C ALA A 239 34.37 13.02 17.26
N ARG A 240 34.53 14.33 17.48
CA ARG A 240 35.82 14.96 17.81
C ARG A 240 36.43 14.51 19.14
N ALA A 241 35.66 13.91 20.05
CA ALA A 241 36.17 13.42 21.35
C ALA A 241 36.82 12.04 21.22
N ILE A 242 36.61 11.35 20.09
CA ILE A 242 37.08 9.99 19.87
C ILE A 242 38.48 10.01 19.26
N ILE A 243 39.38 9.26 19.87
CA ILE A 243 40.75 9.08 19.40
C ILE A 243 40.84 7.64 18.85
N ILE A 244 41.21 7.52 17.59
CA ILE A 244 41.41 6.21 16.94
C ILE A 244 42.90 5.88 16.90
N GLU A 245 43.29 4.81 17.55
CA GLU A 245 44.69 4.32 17.61
C GLU A 245 44.75 2.82 17.15
N LYS A 246 45.97 2.27 17.06
CA LYS A 246 46.17 0.87 16.64
C LYS A 246 45.42 -0.17 17.49
N GLY A 247 44.94 0.20 18.69
CA GLY A 247 44.19 -0.67 19.60
C GLY A 247 42.68 -0.46 19.60
N GLY A 248 42.16 0.48 18.77
CA GLY A 248 40.74 0.80 18.69
C GLY A 248 40.38 2.23 19.07
N ALA A 249 39.12 2.49 19.32
CA ALA A 249 38.61 3.82 19.68
C ALA A 249 38.74 4.05 21.21
N HIS A 250 39.20 5.24 21.58
CA HIS A 250 39.36 5.65 22.95
C HIS A 250 38.78 7.04 23.17
N VAL A 251 38.41 7.34 24.43
CA VAL A 251 38.04 8.66 24.91
C VAL A 251 38.80 8.97 26.21
N TYR A 252 39.00 10.25 26.51
CA TYR A 252 39.44 10.66 27.85
C TYR A 252 38.22 11.01 28.70
N VAL A 253 38.09 10.33 29.83
CA VAL A 253 37.03 10.53 30.82
C VAL A 253 37.62 11.21 32.03
N MET A 254 36.96 12.21 32.57
CA MET A 254 37.34 12.83 33.81
C MET A 254 36.84 12.00 35.01
N ARG A 255 37.74 11.53 35.83
CA ARG A 255 37.42 10.87 37.11
C ARG A 255 36.95 11.88 38.16
N ARG A 256 36.38 11.38 39.26
CA ARG A 256 35.91 12.19 40.38
C ARG A 256 37.03 12.98 41.07
N ASP A 257 38.27 12.53 40.97
CA ASP A 257 39.47 13.20 41.46
C ASP A 257 40.09 14.20 40.46
N SER A 258 39.33 14.52 39.40
CA SER A 258 39.71 15.41 38.30
C SER A 258 40.93 14.91 37.50
N THR A 259 41.25 13.64 37.52
CA THR A 259 42.30 13.06 36.67
C THR A 259 41.74 12.53 35.36
N ALA A 260 42.57 12.58 34.29
CA ALA A 260 42.24 12.03 32.97
C ALA A 260 42.44 10.51 32.94
N GLU A 261 41.39 9.78 32.58
CA GLU A 261 41.44 8.37 32.33
C GLU A 261 41.25 8.11 30.83
N LYS A 262 42.23 7.48 30.19
CA LYS A 262 42.10 6.99 28.82
C LYS A 262 41.30 5.66 28.83
N ARG A 263 40.15 5.65 28.25
CA ARG A 263 39.24 4.50 28.27
C ARG A 263 38.93 4.03 26.86
N PHE A 264 39.00 2.71 26.66
CA PHE A 264 38.57 2.07 25.43
C PHE A 264 37.04 2.13 25.34
N ILE A 265 36.54 2.40 24.13
CA ILE A 265 35.10 2.38 23.83
C ILE A 265 34.82 1.57 22.58
N GLU A 266 33.69 0.88 22.57
CA GLU A 266 33.11 0.30 21.36
C GLU A 266 32.17 1.33 20.75
N THR A 267 32.49 1.77 19.52
CA THR A 267 31.70 2.76 18.80
C THR A 267 30.60 2.08 17.98
N GLY A 268 29.40 2.63 18.03
CA GLY A 268 28.28 2.31 17.18
C GLY A 268 28.16 3.23 15.96
N PRO A 269 26.95 3.41 15.40
CA PRO A 269 26.71 4.29 14.28
C PRO A 269 26.96 5.78 14.61
N GLU A 270 27.35 6.52 13.59
CA GLU A 270 27.41 7.98 13.63
C GLU A 270 26.04 8.59 13.35
N VAL A 271 25.68 9.60 14.15
CA VAL A 271 24.43 10.36 14.01
C VAL A 271 24.78 11.85 14.00
N GLY A 272 24.74 12.46 12.83
CA GLY A 272 25.22 13.84 12.67
C GLY A 272 26.67 14.01 13.13
N ASN A 273 26.92 14.89 14.09
CA ASN A 273 28.24 15.13 14.66
C ASN A 273 28.55 14.25 15.89
N PHE A 274 27.70 13.28 16.19
CA PHE A 274 27.85 12.41 17.36
C PHE A 274 28.05 10.95 16.95
N VAL A 275 28.72 10.21 17.82
CA VAL A 275 28.89 8.75 17.67
C VAL A 275 28.26 8.06 18.87
N VAL A 276 27.46 7.06 18.62
CA VAL A 276 26.88 6.21 19.67
C VAL A 276 28.00 5.37 20.29
N VAL A 277 28.06 5.31 21.62
CA VAL A 277 28.97 4.42 22.35
C VAL A 277 28.19 3.20 22.82
N GLU A 278 28.58 2.04 22.32
CA GLU A 278 27.90 0.77 22.67
C GLU A 278 28.41 0.21 24.01
N ARG A 279 29.70 0.37 24.27
CA ARG A 279 30.31 -0.07 25.52
C ARG A 279 31.50 0.82 25.92
N GLY A 280 31.78 0.88 27.21
CA GLY A 280 32.94 1.56 27.76
C GLY A 280 32.66 2.93 28.34
N LEU A 281 31.45 3.49 28.20
CA LEU A 281 31.05 4.77 28.77
C LEU A 281 29.67 4.67 29.41
N GLY A 282 29.53 5.24 30.61
CA GLY A 282 28.25 5.33 31.31
C GLY A 282 27.54 6.67 31.06
N PRO A 283 26.22 6.73 31.35
CA PRO A 283 25.51 7.99 31.37
C PRO A 283 26.14 8.94 32.42
N ASP A 284 26.12 10.24 32.15
CA ASP A 284 26.61 11.31 33.02
C ASP A 284 28.14 11.36 33.26
N GLU A 285 28.93 10.54 32.57
CA GLU A 285 30.38 10.66 32.62
C GLU A 285 30.88 11.87 31.80
N MET A 286 31.82 12.63 32.33
CA MET A 286 32.38 13.78 31.65
C MET A 286 33.50 13.35 30.70
N VAL A 287 33.30 13.60 29.40
CA VAL A 287 34.26 13.28 28.34
C VAL A 287 34.95 14.54 27.86
N VAL A 288 36.26 14.46 27.66
CA VAL A 288 37.07 15.55 27.12
C VAL A 288 36.80 15.66 25.60
N THR A 289 36.29 16.79 25.15
CA THR A 289 35.97 17.05 23.75
C THR A 289 37.01 17.87 22.99
N GLU A 290 37.86 18.57 23.70
CA GLU A 290 38.97 19.39 23.14
C GLU A 290 40.24 19.29 24.00
N GLY A 291 41.40 19.30 23.33
CA GLY A 291 42.70 19.23 23.99
C GLY A 291 43.17 17.81 24.29
N GLN A 292 42.43 16.78 23.93
CA GLN A 292 42.73 15.36 24.21
C GLN A 292 44.10 14.90 23.69
N HIS A 293 44.62 15.52 22.62
CA HIS A 293 45.93 15.22 22.05
C HIS A 293 47.14 15.67 22.95
N LYS A 294 46.89 16.47 23.97
CA LYS A 294 47.89 16.95 24.93
C LYS A 294 47.84 16.16 26.24
N LEU A 295 46.89 15.27 26.41
CA LEU A 295 46.67 14.60 27.68
C LEU A 295 47.38 13.25 27.72
N SER A 296 47.95 12.97 28.87
CA SER A 296 48.41 11.64 29.28
C SER A 296 47.49 11.07 30.37
N PRO A 297 47.35 9.73 30.48
CA PRO A 297 46.59 9.12 31.55
C PRO A 297 47.14 9.56 32.92
N GLY A 298 46.28 10.07 33.80
CA GLY A 298 46.64 10.57 35.12
C GLY A 298 46.84 12.08 35.20
N ASP A 299 46.83 12.82 34.10
CA ASP A 299 46.94 14.28 34.12
C ASP A 299 45.76 14.94 34.85
N LEU A 300 46.03 15.99 35.62
CA LEU A 300 44.98 16.76 36.28
C LEU A 300 44.25 17.65 35.28
N LEU A 301 42.94 17.50 35.24
CA LEU A 301 42.07 18.27 34.39
C LEU A 301 41.51 19.49 35.10
N ALA A 302 41.58 20.65 34.44
CA ALA A 302 40.85 21.85 34.81
C ALA A 302 39.76 22.10 33.77
N PRO A 303 38.56 21.54 33.95
CA PRO A 303 37.53 21.60 32.90
C PRO A 303 37.06 23.05 32.74
N ARG A 304 37.07 23.52 31.50
CA ARG A 304 36.19 24.61 31.07
C ARG A 304 34.89 23.99 30.64
N THR A 305 33.86 24.11 31.43
CA THR A 305 32.52 23.72 31.01
C THR A 305 32.13 24.63 29.83
N VAL A 306 32.12 24.09 28.64
CA VAL A 306 31.47 24.75 27.52
C VAL A 306 29.98 24.63 27.84
N ALA A 307 29.34 25.74 28.21
CA ALA A 307 27.88 25.77 28.34
C ALA A 307 27.29 25.18 27.05
N LYS A 308 26.34 24.27 27.18
CA LYS A 308 25.60 23.62 26.09
C LYS A 308 25.05 24.75 25.22
N LYS A 309 25.81 25.16 24.19
CA LYS A 309 25.26 25.95 23.12
C LYS A 309 24.27 24.99 22.46
N GLU A 310 23.04 25.38 22.40
CA GLU A 310 21.96 24.68 21.66
C GLU A 310 22.35 24.61 20.18
N GLU A 311 23.38 23.81 19.88
CA GLU A 311 23.67 23.40 18.54
C GLU A 311 22.75 22.20 18.24
N ASN A 312 21.61 22.55 17.63
CA ASN A 312 20.67 21.64 16.97
C ASN A 312 20.25 20.40 17.81
N THR A 313 19.51 20.65 18.89
CA THR A 313 18.68 19.59 19.52
C THR A 313 17.69 18.99 18.52
N ASP A 314 17.44 19.68 17.42
CA ASP A 314 16.57 19.21 16.35
C ASP A 314 17.15 17.99 15.60
N GLU A 315 18.47 17.91 15.38
CA GLU A 315 19.11 16.72 14.79
C GLU A 315 19.06 15.48 15.70
N ILE A 316 19.03 15.67 17.02
CA ILE A 316 18.93 14.56 17.99
C ILE A 316 17.46 14.14 18.17
N ASN A 317 16.51 15.07 18.03
CA ASN A 317 15.08 14.80 18.10
C ASN A 317 14.52 14.22 16.80
N GLU A 318 15.18 14.35 15.66
CA GLU A 318 14.83 13.66 14.42
C GLU A 318 15.14 12.15 14.45
N VAL A 319 15.80 11.66 15.51
CA VAL A 319 16.08 10.24 15.77
C VAL A 319 15.12 9.65 16.82
N ARG A 320 14.15 10.45 17.28
CA ARG A 320 13.02 10.01 18.11
C ARG A 320 11.85 9.54 17.28
#